data_320e89d543a4024c9910f2907202d323
#
_entry.id   320e89d543a4024c9910f2907202d323
#
_cell.length_a   1.000
_cell.length_b   1.000
_cell.length_c   1.000
_cell.angle_alpha   90.00
_cell.angle_beta   90.00
_cell.angle_gamma   90.00
#
_symmetry.space_group_name_H-M   'P 1'
#
loop_
_entity.id
_entity.type
_entity.pdbx_description
1 polymer ?
#
loop_
_entity_poly.entity_id
_entity_poly.type
_entity_poly.pdbx_seq_one_letter_code
_entity_poly.pdbx_strand_id
1 'polypeptide(L)'
;CQVPAYISYLPDTEKTFMKRLKENGYYTAVVGKQHFAESTIDKGYDYEMIVDGHFPTAPKEQLGVYLDYLKENGIEPDSLYEKNLISGGTWKGDIKYHIDNFIGDKGKEWMENRLSDTENKQPWFFTLSFPGPHHPYDLEGTKYADMYELNDMEFSESTYEDLEQKGPQFRNMGMYSQIYLKDYTKEQFLKTKRSYYANITLIDEKIGEVLEVLKKYNAYDDTVIIYTSDHGDFMGDYGLVEKLQCLEESLMRVPLFVKPPIKDFEGVHIKDDVLNIDVAATCME
;
A
#
# COMPACT_ATOMS: atom_id res chain seq x y z
N CYS A 1 9.62 15.40 -10.92
CA CYS A 1 8.67 16.33 -10.29
C CYS A 1 9.33 16.96 -9.05
N GLN A 2 9.26 18.27 -8.91
CA GLN A 2 9.86 18.99 -7.76
C GLN A 2 8.80 19.30 -6.68
N VAL A 3 7.85 18.40 -6.46
CA VAL A 3 6.88 18.56 -5.39
C VAL A 3 7.55 18.15 -4.06
N PRO A 4 7.81 19.07 -3.15
CA PRO A 4 8.69 18.83 -2.01
C PRO A 4 8.04 17.99 -0.88
N ALA A 5 6.73 17.78 -0.90
CA ALA A 5 6.03 16.98 0.09
C ALA A 5 4.63 16.57 -0.41
N TYR A 6 4.05 15.54 0.22
CA TYR A 6 2.67 15.07 -0.06
C TYR A 6 1.57 16.12 0.19
N ILE A 7 1.89 17.20 0.92
CA ILE A 7 0.99 18.34 1.14
C ILE A 7 1.09 19.41 0.05
N SER A 8 1.99 19.23 -0.93
CA SER A 8 2.18 20.17 -2.02
C SER A 8 1.31 19.78 -3.21
N TYR A 9 0.65 20.75 -3.79
CA TYR A 9 -0.13 20.54 -5.02
C TYR A 9 0.80 20.22 -6.19
N LEU A 10 0.38 19.29 -7.04
CA LEU A 10 1.01 19.12 -8.36
C LEU A 10 0.70 20.36 -9.19
N PRO A 11 1.70 21.09 -9.74
CA PRO A 11 1.44 22.26 -10.59
C PRO A 11 0.65 21.88 -11.84
N ASP A 12 -0.26 22.74 -12.26
CA ASP A 12 -1.12 22.53 -13.45
C ASP A 12 -0.30 22.37 -14.76
N THR A 13 0.95 22.79 -14.74
CA THR A 13 1.90 22.64 -15.85
C THR A 13 2.49 21.25 -15.95
N GLU A 14 2.38 20.45 -14.88
CA GLU A 14 2.99 19.13 -14.84
C GLU A 14 2.01 18.08 -15.34
N LYS A 15 2.53 17.10 -16.07
CA LYS A 15 1.79 15.94 -16.51
C LYS A 15 2.24 14.71 -15.74
N THR A 16 1.28 13.99 -15.21
CA THR A 16 1.53 12.64 -14.67
C THR A 16 1.94 11.69 -15.81
N PHE A 17 2.63 10.61 -15.46
CA PHE A 17 2.94 9.60 -16.48
C PHE A 17 1.67 8.85 -16.92
N MET A 18 0.65 8.72 -16.08
CA MET A 18 -0.66 8.17 -16.44
C MET A 18 -1.32 9.02 -17.54
N LYS A 19 -1.26 10.35 -17.42
CA LYS A 19 -1.77 11.24 -18.47
C LYS A 19 -1.01 11.09 -19.79
N ARG A 20 0.30 10.86 -19.74
CA ARG A 20 1.10 10.57 -20.94
C ARG A 20 0.72 9.24 -21.58
N LEU A 21 0.51 8.18 -20.79
CA LEU A 21 0.02 6.90 -21.29
C LEU A 21 -1.35 7.05 -21.96
N LYS A 22 -2.27 7.75 -21.33
CA LYS A 22 -3.59 8.05 -21.90
C LYS A 22 -3.50 8.80 -23.23
N GLU A 23 -2.67 9.84 -23.32
CA GLU A 23 -2.41 10.60 -24.55
C GLU A 23 -1.79 9.72 -25.67
N ASN A 24 -1.17 8.59 -25.31
CA ASN A 24 -0.62 7.60 -26.23
C ASN A 24 -1.56 6.38 -26.46
N GLY A 25 -2.83 6.52 -26.11
CA GLY A 25 -3.86 5.55 -26.45
C GLY A 25 -4.10 4.44 -25.43
N TYR A 26 -3.48 4.48 -24.26
CA TYR A 26 -3.79 3.55 -23.18
C TYR A 26 -5.08 3.93 -22.47
N TYR A 27 -5.85 2.92 -22.07
CA TYR A 27 -6.90 3.09 -21.07
C TYR A 27 -6.27 3.03 -19.69
N THR A 28 -6.41 4.06 -18.90
CA THR A 28 -5.73 4.22 -17.62
C THR A 28 -6.71 4.10 -16.46
N ALA A 29 -6.37 3.27 -15.48
CA ALA A 29 -7.25 3.00 -14.36
C ALA A 29 -6.52 2.92 -13.02
N VAL A 30 -7.22 3.26 -11.94
CA VAL A 30 -6.75 3.10 -10.57
C VAL A 30 -7.86 2.59 -9.65
N VAL A 31 -7.48 1.68 -8.77
CA VAL A 31 -8.28 1.22 -7.65
C VAL A 31 -7.44 1.30 -6.38
N GLY A 32 -7.94 2.01 -5.38
CA GLY A 32 -7.33 2.15 -4.06
C GLY A 32 -6.64 3.48 -3.80
N LYS A 33 -5.55 3.46 -3.01
CA LYS A 33 -4.90 4.65 -2.48
C LYS A 33 -4.07 5.38 -3.52
N GLN A 34 -4.18 6.71 -3.56
CA GLN A 34 -3.35 7.58 -4.40
C GLN A 34 -2.60 8.64 -3.60
N HIS A 35 -3.17 9.09 -2.49
CA HIS A 35 -2.60 10.06 -1.55
C HIS A 35 -2.08 11.35 -2.22
N PHE A 36 -2.78 11.82 -3.24
CA PHE A 36 -2.55 13.16 -3.77
C PHE A 36 -3.18 14.19 -2.84
N ALA A 37 -2.49 15.29 -2.58
CA ALA A 37 -3.14 16.46 -2.01
C ALA A 37 -4.33 16.88 -2.86
N GLU A 38 -5.35 17.52 -2.27
CA GLU A 38 -6.48 18.05 -3.05
C GLU A 38 -5.96 18.82 -4.26
N SER A 39 -6.25 18.30 -5.42
CA SER A 39 -5.79 18.85 -6.68
C SER A 39 -6.93 18.79 -7.68
N THR A 40 -7.16 19.90 -8.35
CA THR A 40 -8.10 20.00 -9.49
C THR A 40 -7.51 19.44 -10.78
N ILE A 41 -6.27 18.94 -10.72
CA ILE A 41 -5.55 18.43 -11.89
C ILE A 41 -6.13 17.09 -12.34
N ASP A 42 -6.36 16.99 -13.64
CA ASP A 42 -6.59 15.73 -14.32
C ASP A 42 -5.34 14.84 -14.18
N LYS A 43 -5.41 13.83 -13.32
CA LYS A 43 -4.34 12.87 -13.04
C LYS A 43 -4.09 11.92 -14.21
N GLY A 44 -5.01 11.91 -15.19
CA GLY A 44 -4.88 11.12 -16.41
C GLY A 44 -5.50 9.73 -16.32
N TYR A 45 -6.40 9.49 -15.41
CA TYR A 45 -7.15 8.24 -15.35
C TYR A 45 -8.47 8.31 -16.14
N ASP A 46 -8.84 7.21 -16.80
CA ASP A 46 -10.16 7.00 -17.42
C ASP A 46 -11.14 6.38 -16.41
N TYR A 47 -10.62 5.61 -15.45
CA TYR A 47 -11.38 5.02 -14.36
C TYR A 47 -10.67 5.26 -13.05
N GLU A 48 -11.39 5.79 -12.07
CA GLU A 48 -10.88 6.01 -10.72
C GLU A 48 -11.85 5.45 -9.70
N MET A 49 -11.35 4.57 -8.83
CA MET A 49 -11.99 4.20 -7.58
C MET A 49 -11.00 4.45 -6.45
N ILE A 50 -11.03 5.65 -5.89
CA ILE A 50 -10.04 6.11 -4.92
C ILE A 50 -10.55 5.91 -3.50
N VAL A 51 -9.69 5.32 -2.67
CA VAL A 51 -9.83 5.20 -1.22
C VAL A 51 -8.53 5.65 -0.59
N ASP A 52 -8.42 6.95 -0.29
CA ASP A 52 -7.15 7.56 0.14
C ASP A 52 -6.88 7.45 1.63
N GLY A 53 -7.84 6.98 2.39
CA GLY A 53 -7.76 6.89 3.83
C GLY A 53 -7.35 5.53 4.37
N HIS A 54 -7.02 5.53 5.65
CA HIS A 54 -6.81 4.32 6.44
C HIS A 54 -7.95 4.18 7.44
N PHE A 55 -8.78 3.16 7.27
CA PHE A 55 -9.87 2.88 8.21
C PHE A 55 -9.29 2.34 9.54
N PRO A 56 -9.81 2.74 10.71
CA PRO A 56 -10.92 3.68 10.93
C PRO A 56 -10.47 5.13 11.13
N THR A 57 -9.21 5.46 10.94
CA THR A 57 -8.60 6.72 11.41
C THR A 57 -8.74 7.88 10.44
N ALA A 58 -9.00 7.58 9.17
CA ALA A 58 -9.07 8.61 8.13
C ALA A 58 -10.40 9.39 8.15
N PRO A 59 -10.39 10.62 7.65
CA PRO A 59 -11.62 11.38 7.38
C PRO A 59 -12.56 10.61 6.43
N LYS A 60 -13.87 10.77 6.65
CA LYS A 60 -14.91 10.07 5.87
C LYS A 60 -14.80 10.36 4.36
N GLU A 61 -14.38 11.56 3.99
CA GLU A 61 -14.21 12.00 2.61
C GLU A 61 -13.15 11.19 1.87
N GLN A 62 -12.15 10.69 2.59
CA GLN A 62 -11.09 9.84 2.03
C GLN A 62 -11.49 8.36 1.91
N LEU A 63 -12.51 7.95 2.64
CA LEU A 63 -13.01 6.57 2.67
C LEU A 63 -14.25 6.35 1.78
N GLY A 64 -14.88 7.39 1.28
CA GLY A 64 -16.11 7.49 0.51
C GLY A 64 -16.75 6.17 0.07
N VAL A 65 -16.32 5.65 -1.07
CA VAL A 65 -16.87 4.40 -1.66
C VAL A 65 -16.75 3.17 -0.76
N TYR A 66 -15.75 3.11 0.10
CA TYR A 66 -15.63 2.03 1.08
C TYR A 66 -16.69 2.13 2.19
N LEU A 67 -16.97 3.33 2.69
CA LEU A 67 -18.02 3.52 3.68
C LEU A 67 -19.40 3.26 3.08
N ASP A 68 -19.64 3.63 1.82
CA ASP A 68 -20.87 3.29 1.12
C ASP A 68 -21.05 1.75 1.02
N TYR A 69 -19.98 1.04 0.67
CA TYR A 69 -19.97 -0.42 0.67
C TYR A 69 -20.33 -1.04 2.03
N LEU A 70 -19.76 -0.53 3.13
CA LEU A 70 -20.11 -1.00 4.47
C LEU A 70 -21.59 -0.75 4.77
N LYS A 71 -22.08 0.46 4.48
CA LYS A 71 -23.47 0.85 4.68
C LYS A 71 -24.46 -0.01 3.88
N GLU A 72 -24.17 -0.26 2.62
CA GLU A 72 -24.99 -1.13 1.74
C GLU A 72 -25.10 -2.57 2.28
N ASN A 73 -24.05 -3.02 3.00
CA ASN A 73 -24.04 -4.33 3.66
C ASN A 73 -24.60 -4.29 5.09
N GLY A 74 -25.09 -3.15 5.57
CA GLY A 74 -25.64 -3.00 6.92
C GLY A 74 -24.59 -3.08 8.03
N ILE A 75 -23.34 -2.73 7.72
CA ILE A 75 -22.21 -2.79 8.64
C ILE A 75 -21.94 -1.41 9.24
N GLU A 76 -21.96 -1.32 10.56
CA GLU A 76 -21.52 -0.15 11.29
C GLU A 76 -19.99 -0.16 11.40
N PRO A 77 -19.28 0.86 10.86
CA PRO A 77 -17.81 0.89 10.82
C PRO A 77 -17.15 0.65 12.19
N ASP A 78 -17.66 1.29 13.24
CA ASP A 78 -17.12 1.19 14.60
C ASP A 78 -17.23 -0.23 15.20
N SER A 79 -18.06 -1.10 14.63
CA SER A 79 -18.20 -2.50 15.07
C SER A 79 -17.07 -3.40 14.57
N LEU A 80 -16.32 -2.97 13.55
CA LEU A 80 -15.31 -3.79 12.89
C LEU A 80 -13.96 -3.78 13.59
N TYR A 81 -13.71 -2.82 14.48
CA TYR A 81 -12.37 -2.55 14.97
C TYR A 81 -12.37 -2.17 16.45
N GLU A 82 -11.43 -2.73 17.22
CA GLU A 82 -11.16 -2.36 18.60
C GLU A 82 -9.72 -1.86 18.74
N LYS A 83 -9.57 -0.56 19.06
CA LYS A 83 -8.25 0.06 19.25
C LYS A 83 -7.63 -0.42 20.57
N ASN A 84 -6.71 -1.35 20.52
CA ASN A 84 -6.06 -1.96 21.68
C ASN A 84 -4.59 -2.34 21.48
N LEU A 85 -4.00 -1.95 20.35
CA LEU A 85 -2.59 -2.14 20.04
C LEU A 85 -1.89 -0.80 19.73
N ILE A 86 -0.57 -0.85 19.56
CA ILE A 86 0.24 0.31 19.18
C ILE A 86 -0.13 0.70 17.75
N SER A 87 -0.65 1.91 17.58
CA SER A 87 -1.15 2.39 16.28
C SER A 87 -2.03 1.41 15.54
N GLY A 88 -2.76 0.56 16.29
CA GLY A 88 -3.52 -0.52 15.71
C GLY A 88 -4.55 -1.11 16.66
N GLY A 89 -5.02 -2.29 16.33
CA GLY A 89 -6.01 -2.98 17.14
C GLY A 89 -6.42 -4.35 16.62
N THR A 90 -7.54 -4.82 17.15
CA THR A 90 -8.11 -6.12 16.83
C THR A 90 -9.26 -5.96 15.86
N TRP A 91 -9.22 -6.67 14.76
CA TRP A 91 -10.33 -6.78 13.82
C TRP A 91 -11.44 -7.66 14.42
N LYS A 92 -12.68 -7.19 14.34
CA LYS A 92 -13.86 -7.87 14.94
C LYS A 92 -14.86 -8.38 13.91
N GLY A 93 -14.78 -7.90 12.69
CA GLY A 93 -15.72 -8.23 11.63
C GLY A 93 -15.28 -9.42 10.76
N ASP A 94 -16.13 -9.75 9.81
CA ASP A 94 -15.73 -10.62 8.71
C ASP A 94 -14.62 -9.91 7.89
N ILE A 95 -13.58 -10.65 7.52
CA ILE A 95 -12.41 -10.10 6.81
C ILE A 95 -12.77 -9.51 5.44
N LYS A 96 -13.86 -9.96 4.82
CA LYS A 96 -14.35 -9.39 3.55
C LYS A 96 -14.68 -7.89 3.64
N TYR A 97 -14.91 -7.39 4.85
CA TYR A 97 -15.16 -5.97 5.10
C TYR A 97 -13.88 -5.18 5.40
N HIS A 98 -12.73 -5.84 5.48
CA HIS A 98 -11.46 -5.13 5.63
C HIS A 98 -11.16 -4.31 4.37
N ILE A 99 -10.61 -3.10 4.57
CA ILE A 99 -10.39 -2.14 3.48
C ILE A 99 -9.50 -2.70 2.37
N ASP A 100 -8.42 -3.43 2.72
CA ASP A 100 -7.54 -4.05 1.72
C ASP A 100 -8.22 -5.22 1.00
N ASN A 101 -9.09 -5.98 1.68
CA ASN A 101 -9.89 -6.99 1.01
C ASN A 101 -10.85 -6.34 0.01
N PHE A 102 -11.55 -5.29 0.40
CA PHE A 102 -12.45 -4.55 -0.48
C PHE A 102 -11.72 -4.01 -1.72
N ILE A 103 -10.55 -3.39 -1.54
CA ILE A 103 -9.75 -2.86 -2.65
C ILE A 103 -9.28 -4.00 -3.57
N GLY A 104 -8.81 -5.11 -3.01
CA GLY A 104 -8.43 -6.29 -3.79
C GLY A 104 -9.57 -6.87 -4.61
N ASP A 105 -10.77 -7.01 -4.01
CA ASP A 105 -11.97 -7.48 -4.70
C ASP A 105 -12.38 -6.52 -5.84
N LYS A 106 -12.31 -5.22 -5.62
CA LYS A 106 -12.60 -4.21 -6.65
C LYS A 106 -11.56 -4.19 -7.76
N GLY A 107 -10.29 -4.39 -7.43
CA GLY A 107 -9.23 -4.55 -8.42
C GLY A 107 -9.42 -5.78 -9.31
N LYS A 108 -9.80 -6.90 -8.70
CA LYS A 108 -10.15 -8.14 -9.41
C LYS A 108 -11.37 -7.96 -10.32
N GLU A 109 -12.45 -7.34 -9.80
CA GLU A 109 -13.65 -7.02 -10.56
C GLU A 109 -13.33 -6.15 -11.78
N TRP A 110 -12.52 -5.10 -11.61
CA TRP A 110 -12.08 -4.25 -12.71
C TRP A 110 -11.31 -5.06 -13.77
N MET A 111 -10.37 -5.90 -13.34
CA MET A 111 -9.56 -6.71 -14.25
C MET A 111 -10.41 -7.73 -15.03
N GLU A 112 -11.36 -8.39 -14.37
CA GLU A 112 -12.28 -9.32 -15.02
C GLU A 112 -13.15 -8.60 -16.07
N ASN A 113 -13.71 -7.44 -15.74
CA ASN A 113 -14.51 -6.64 -16.66
C ASN A 113 -13.67 -6.17 -17.86
N ARG A 114 -12.45 -5.72 -17.64
CA ARG A 114 -11.56 -5.25 -18.69
C ARG A 114 -11.17 -6.36 -19.67
N LEU A 115 -10.84 -7.54 -19.17
CA LEU A 115 -10.38 -8.67 -20.00
C LEU A 115 -11.51 -9.50 -20.62
N SER A 116 -12.70 -9.46 -20.06
CA SER A 116 -13.87 -10.14 -20.64
C SER A 116 -14.42 -9.44 -21.89
N ASP A 117 -14.15 -8.13 -22.06
CA ASP A 117 -14.52 -7.38 -23.24
C ASP A 117 -13.53 -7.65 -24.37
N THR A 118 -13.78 -8.72 -25.13
CA THR A 118 -12.91 -9.18 -26.23
C THR A 118 -12.90 -8.25 -27.44
N GLU A 119 -13.88 -7.37 -27.57
CA GLU A 119 -13.94 -6.36 -28.66
C GLU A 119 -13.02 -5.16 -28.39
N ASN A 120 -12.75 -4.88 -27.12
CA ASN A 120 -11.89 -3.76 -26.73
C ASN A 120 -10.41 -4.18 -26.73
N LYS A 121 -9.69 -3.80 -27.77
CA LYS A 121 -8.24 -4.08 -27.93
C LYS A 121 -7.34 -2.94 -27.47
N GLN A 122 -7.89 -1.89 -26.87
CA GLN A 122 -7.09 -0.78 -26.35
C GLN A 122 -6.14 -1.26 -25.29
N PRO A 123 -4.83 -0.95 -25.36
CA PRO A 123 -3.91 -1.27 -24.28
C PRO A 123 -4.32 -0.55 -23.00
N TRP A 124 -3.94 -1.10 -21.86
CA TRP A 124 -4.35 -0.54 -20.58
C TRP A 124 -3.17 -0.43 -19.62
N PHE A 125 -3.30 0.52 -18.71
CA PHE A 125 -2.45 0.70 -17.53
C PHE A 125 -3.36 0.67 -16.29
N PHE A 126 -3.04 -0.17 -15.33
CA PHE A 126 -3.84 -0.33 -14.12
C PHE A 126 -2.98 -0.24 -12.87
N THR A 127 -3.37 0.63 -11.95
CA THR A 127 -2.79 0.71 -10.63
C THR A 127 -3.74 0.10 -9.61
N LEU A 128 -3.31 -0.96 -8.94
CA LEU A 128 -3.96 -1.50 -7.75
C LEU A 128 -3.13 -1.10 -6.53
N SER A 129 -3.69 -0.24 -5.68
CA SER A 129 -2.93 0.39 -4.60
C SER A 129 -3.61 0.20 -3.26
N PHE A 130 -3.00 -0.62 -2.41
CA PHE A 130 -3.48 -0.91 -1.07
C PHE A 130 -3.04 0.17 -0.06
N PRO A 131 -3.89 0.62 0.87
CA PRO A 131 -3.47 1.43 2.00
C PRO A 131 -2.58 0.65 2.98
N GLY A 132 -2.80 -0.63 3.14
CA GLY A 132 -1.99 -1.51 3.98
C GLY A 132 -0.60 -1.83 3.40
N PRO A 133 0.36 -2.23 4.23
CA PRO A 133 0.30 -2.42 5.68
C PRO A 133 0.56 -1.16 6.53
N HIS A 134 0.33 0.04 6.00
CA HIS A 134 0.38 1.29 6.78
C HIS A 134 -0.57 1.20 7.98
N HIS A 135 -0.25 1.86 9.09
CA HIS A 135 -1.16 1.88 10.23
C HIS A 135 -2.57 2.40 9.86
N PRO A 136 -3.62 1.96 10.57
CA PRO A 136 -3.65 1.14 11.77
C PRO A 136 -3.30 -0.32 11.50
N TYR A 137 -2.49 -0.94 12.39
CA TYR A 137 -2.16 -2.36 12.34
C TYR A 137 -3.30 -3.15 12.97
N ASP A 138 -4.29 -3.56 12.18
CA ASP A 138 -5.62 -3.93 12.67
C ASP A 138 -6.05 -5.38 12.39
N LEU A 139 -5.14 -6.22 11.89
CA LEU A 139 -5.47 -7.62 11.58
C LEU A 139 -5.24 -8.61 12.72
N GLU A 140 -4.94 -8.15 13.94
CA GLU A 140 -4.96 -9.02 15.12
C GLU A 140 -6.36 -9.62 15.29
N GLY A 141 -6.43 -10.91 15.63
CA GLY A 141 -7.69 -11.65 15.76
C GLY A 141 -8.24 -12.25 14.46
N THR A 142 -7.47 -12.22 13.38
CA THR A 142 -7.84 -12.81 12.09
C THR A 142 -7.05 -14.09 11.79
N LYS A 143 -7.56 -14.89 10.85
CA LYS A 143 -6.85 -16.08 10.33
C LYS A 143 -5.42 -15.76 9.84
N TYR A 144 -5.19 -14.54 9.36
CA TYR A 144 -3.89 -14.10 8.86
C TYR A 144 -2.90 -13.86 10.01
N ALA A 145 -3.36 -13.27 11.11
CA ALA A 145 -2.53 -13.14 12.31
C ALA A 145 -2.16 -14.52 12.91
N ASP A 146 -3.09 -15.45 12.87
CA ASP A 146 -2.88 -16.82 13.40
C ASP A 146 -1.82 -17.62 12.63
N MET A 147 -1.38 -17.14 11.46
CA MET A 147 -0.27 -17.74 10.71
C MET A 147 1.11 -17.44 11.31
N TYR A 148 1.20 -16.52 12.26
CA TYR A 148 2.45 -16.02 12.83
C TYR A 148 2.51 -16.22 14.34
N GLU A 149 3.48 -17.00 14.80
CA GLU A 149 3.72 -17.19 16.24
C GLU A 149 4.51 -16.01 16.80
N LEU A 150 4.05 -15.44 17.93
CA LEU A 150 4.71 -14.28 18.55
C LEU A 150 6.16 -14.56 18.94
N ASN A 151 6.46 -15.81 19.32
CA ASN A 151 7.80 -16.21 19.76
C ASN A 151 8.81 -16.30 18.61
N ASP A 152 8.33 -16.39 17.37
CA ASP A 152 9.19 -16.47 16.17
C ASP A 152 9.52 -15.08 15.61
N MET A 153 8.95 -14.04 16.21
CA MET A 153 9.15 -12.67 15.73
C MET A 153 10.37 -12.02 16.38
N GLU A 154 11.20 -11.42 15.54
CA GLU A 154 12.33 -10.64 15.99
C GLU A 154 11.90 -9.34 16.66
N PHE A 155 12.58 -8.97 17.71
CA PHE A 155 12.45 -7.70 18.40
C PHE A 155 13.77 -6.93 18.24
N SER A 156 13.71 -5.73 17.64
CA SER A 156 14.90 -4.89 17.52
C SER A 156 15.34 -4.38 18.90
N GLU A 157 16.64 -4.47 19.17
CA GLU A 157 17.26 -3.94 20.39
C GLU A 157 17.75 -2.49 20.22
N SER A 158 17.67 -1.95 18.97
CA SER A 158 18.07 -0.58 18.71
C SER A 158 17.13 0.43 19.39
N THR A 159 17.70 1.53 19.83
CA THR A 159 17.01 2.57 20.60
C THR A 159 16.89 3.87 19.81
N TYR A 160 16.02 4.76 20.26
CA TYR A 160 15.95 6.10 19.67
C TYR A 160 17.27 6.89 19.82
N GLU A 161 17.99 6.67 20.91
CA GLU A 161 19.31 7.26 21.15
C GLU A 161 20.33 6.80 20.10
N ASP A 162 20.23 5.56 19.61
CA ASP A 162 21.08 5.06 18.51
C ASP A 162 20.76 5.79 17.20
N LEU A 163 19.50 6.10 16.96
CA LEU A 163 19.09 6.91 15.80
C LEU A 163 19.64 8.35 15.89
N GLU A 164 19.56 8.99 17.05
CA GLU A 164 20.07 10.34 17.26
C GLU A 164 21.59 10.45 17.05
N GLN A 165 22.35 9.37 17.32
CA GLN A 165 23.80 9.33 17.09
C GLN A 165 24.18 9.34 15.62
N LYS A 166 23.30 8.98 14.70
CA LYS A 166 23.55 9.01 13.26
C LYS A 166 23.70 10.44 12.69
N GLY A 167 23.19 11.44 13.38
CA GLY A 167 23.40 12.82 12.96
C GLY A 167 22.36 13.81 13.47
N PRO A 168 22.63 15.11 13.33
CA PRO A 168 21.75 16.15 13.86
C PRO A 168 20.36 16.19 13.21
N GLN A 169 20.20 15.65 12.00
CA GLN A 169 18.92 15.56 11.30
C GLN A 169 17.93 14.64 12.01
N PHE A 170 18.41 13.69 12.81
CA PHE A 170 17.57 12.77 13.56
C PHE A 170 17.20 13.29 14.96
N ARG A 171 17.91 14.31 15.43
CA ARG A 171 17.59 14.99 16.69
C ARG A 171 16.24 15.67 16.54
N ASN A 172 15.37 15.51 17.52
CA ASN A 172 14.01 16.07 17.54
C ASN A 172 13.00 15.40 16.59
N MET A 173 13.36 14.40 15.78
CA MET A 173 12.38 13.67 15.00
C MET A 173 11.34 12.97 15.89
N GLY A 174 11.74 12.55 17.08
CA GLY A 174 10.82 12.04 18.10
C GLY A 174 9.73 13.01 18.55
N MET A 175 9.84 14.29 18.25
CA MET A 175 8.74 15.24 18.45
C MET A 175 7.58 15.02 17.46
N TYR A 176 7.84 14.38 16.33
CA TYR A 176 6.85 14.08 15.29
C TYR A 176 6.34 12.64 15.37
N SER A 177 7.15 11.73 15.92
CA SER A 177 6.70 10.37 16.27
C SER A 177 6.38 10.34 17.76
N GLN A 178 5.11 10.32 18.11
CA GLN A 178 4.67 10.22 19.50
C GLN A 178 4.65 8.76 20.01
N ILE A 179 5.13 7.81 19.21
CA ILE A 179 4.98 6.39 19.50
C ILE A 179 6.34 5.75 19.70
N TYR A 180 6.77 5.77 20.97
CA TYR A 180 7.97 5.09 21.41
C TYR A 180 7.62 3.72 22.00
N LEU A 181 8.34 2.69 21.58
CA LEU A 181 8.14 1.34 22.12
C LEU A 181 8.38 1.23 23.61
N LYS A 182 9.18 2.13 24.20
CA LYS A 182 9.40 2.18 25.66
C LYS A 182 8.12 2.40 26.47
N ASP A 183 7.07 2.98 25.84
CA ASP A 183 5.78 3.26 26.48
C ASP A 183 4.83 2.06 26.41
N TYR A 184 5.27 0.95 25.79
CA TYR A 184 4.49 -0.24 25.55
C TYR A 184 5.23 -1.50 25.99
N THR A 185 4.47 -2.57 26.23
CA THR A 185 5.06 -3.88 26.53
C THR A 185 5.58 -4.55 25.26
N LYS A 186 6.59 -5.42 25.42
CA LYS A 186 7.08 -6.25 24.31
C LYS A 186 5.95 -7.04 23.65
N GLU A 187 5.02 -7.59 24.44
CA GLU A 187 3.88 -8.34 23.90
C GLU A 187 2.97 -7.47 23.01
N GLN A 188 2.66 -6.25 23.44
CA GLN A 188 1.87 -5.31 22.62
C GLN A 188 2.55 -5.01 21.28
N PHE A 189 3.86 -4.80 21.30
CA PHE A 189 4.62 -4.60 20.08
C PHE A 189 4.62 -5.83 19.18
N LEU A 190 4.86 -7.02 19.71
CA LEU A 190 4.86 -8.24 18.92
C LEU A 190 3.48 -8.53 18.28
N LYS A 191 2.39 -8.22 18.95
CA LYS A 191 1.04 -8.27 18.36
C LYS A 191 0.85 -7.24 17.25
N THR A 192 1.37 -6.05 17.44
CA THR A 192 1.38 -5.00 16.38
C THR A 192 2.16 -5.48 15.14
N LYS A 193 3.35 -6.04 15.36
CA LYS A 193 4.18 -6.60 14.28
C LYS A 193 3.52 -7.79 13.60
N ARG A 194 2.85 -8.64 14.37
CA ARG A 194 2.04 -9.75 13.83
C ARG A 194 0.90 -9.26 12.94
N SER A 195 0.21 -8.22 13.37
CA SER A 195 -0.85 -7.59 12.59
C SER A 195 -0.32 -6.99 11.28
N TYR A 196 0.87 -6.38 11.31
CA TYR A 196 1.55 -5.89 10.10
C TYR A 196 1.85 -7.02 9.10
N TYR A 197 2.41 -8.15 9.57
CA TYR A 197 2.67 -9.32 8.70
C TYR A 197 1.38 -9.94 8.19
N ALA A 198 0.33 -10.00 9.01
CA ALA A 198 -0.99 -10.47 8.64
C ALA A 198 -1.57 -9.65 7.48
N ASN A 199 -1.37 -8.33 7.50
CA ASN A 199 -1.84 -7.45 6.45
C ASN A 199 -1.07 -7.66 5.13
N ILE A 200 0.25 -7.86 5.20
CA ILE A 200 1.04 -8.25 4.02
C ILE A 200 0.51 -9.54 3.41
N THR A 201 0.17 -10.55 4.23
CA THR A 201 -0.37 -11.82 3.75
C THR A 201 -1.75 -11.66 3.11
N LEU A 202 -2.62 -10.84 3.68
CA LEU A 202 -3.92 -10.51 3.07
C LEU A 202 -3.72 -9.85 1.70
N ILE A 203 -2.84 -8.88 1.60
CA ILE A 203 -2.55 -8.17 0.34
C ILE A 203 -1.97 -9.13 -0.71
N ASP A 204 -1.03 -10.00 -0.31
CA ASP A 204 -0.45 -11.03 -1.19
C ASP A 204 -1.53 -11.97 -1.74
N GLU A 205 -2.45 -12.45 -0.89
CA GLU A 205 -3.61 -13.25 -1.33
C GLU A 205 -4.44 -12.49 -2.37
N LYS A 206 -4.72 -11.20 -2.16
CA LYS A 206 -5.49 -10.38 -3.10
C LYS A 206 -4.77 -10.11 -4.42
N ILE A 207 -3.48 -9.87 -4.38
CA ILE A 207 -2.65 -9.77 -5.59
C ILE A 207 -2.70 -11.11 -6.35
N GLY A 208 -2.54 -12.22 -5.65
CA GLY A 208 -2.66 -13.56 -6.24
C GLY A 208 -3.98 -13.75 -6.99
N GLU A 209 -5.10 -13.33 -6.42
CA GLU A 209 -6.41 -13.41 -7.08
C GLU A 209 -6.46 -12.61 -8.40
N VAL A 210 -5.87 -11.41 -8.44
CA VAL A 210 -5.79 -10.60 -9.67
C VAL A 210 -4.89 -11.26 -10.71
N LEU A 211 -3.76 -11.83 -10.29
CA LEU A 211 -2.87 -12.57 -11.20
C LEU A 211 -3.54 -13.80 -11.82
N GLU A 212 -4.40 -14.51 -11.06
CA GLU A 212 -5.19 -15.60 -11.59
C GLU A 212 -6.22 -15.14 -12.64
N VAL A 213 -6.76 -13.92 -12.53
CA VAL A 213 -7.59 -13.33 -13.59
C VAL A 213 -6.77 -13.12 -14.87
N LEU A 214 -5.56 -12.57 -14.77
CA LEU A 214 -4.67 -12.42 -15.93
C LEU A 214 -4.38 -13.76 -16.61
N LYS A 215 -4.11 -14.82 -15.84
CA LYS A 215 -3.89 -16.19 -16.38
C LYS A 215 -5.14 -16.75 -17.03
N LYS A 216 -6.31 -16.62 -16.41
CA LYS A 216 -7.61 -17.06 -16.91
C LYS A 216 -7.91 -16.50 -18.30
N TYR A 217 -7.54 -15.25 -18.55
CA TYR A 217 -7.76 -14.59 -19.84
C TYR A 217 -6.54 -14.62 -20.78
N ASN A 218 -5.51 -15.41 -20.46
CA ASN A 218 -4.25 -15.51 -21.21
C ASN A 218 -3.52 -14.16 -21.40
N ALA A 219 -3.69 -13.23 -20.48
CA ALA A 219 -3.06 -11.91 -20.50
C ALA A 219 -1.78 -11.85 -19.64
N TYR A 220 -1.50 -12.85 -18.80
CA TYR A 220 -0.39 -12.83 -17.86
C TYR A 220 0.97 -12.68 -18.56
N ASP A 221 1.22 -13.46 -19.61
CA ASP A 221 2.50 -13.45 -20.29
C ASP A 221 2.75 -12.14 -21.05
N ASP A 222 1.69 -11.49 -21.53
CA ASP A 222 1.76 -10.25 -22.31
C ASP A 222 1.67 -8.98 -21.43
N THR A 223 1.57 -9.13 -20.10
CA THR A 223 1.46 -8.01 -19.17
C THR A 223 2.77 -7.76 -18.46
N VAL A 224 3.24 -6.50 -18.46
CA VAL A 224 4.27 -6.04 -17.52
C VAL A 224 3.63 -5.90 -16.14
N ILE A 225 4.22 -6.54 -15.13
CA ILE A 225 3.73 -6.43 -13.76
C ILE A 225 4.83 -5.81 -12.91
N ILE A 226 4.53 -4.71 -12.24
CA ILE A 226 5.45 -4.02 -11.34
C ILE A 226 4.84 -4.02 -9.95
N TYR A 227 5.57 -4.55 -8.98
CA TYR A 227 5.21 -4.51 -7.56
C TYR A 227 6.24 -3.68 -6.80
N THR A 228 5.76 -2.70 -6.04
CA THR A 228 6.60 -1.86 -5.18
C THR A 228 5.80 -1.28 -4.02
N SER A 229 6.48 -0.56 -3.13
CA SER A 229 5.88 0.25 -2.07
C SER A 229 6.39 1.69 -2.16
N ASP A 230 5.63 2.63 -1.63
CA ASP A 230 6.02 4.05 -1.57
C ASP A 230 7.08 4.32 -0.48
N HIS A 231 7.02 3.60 0.65
CA HIS A 231 7.98 3.64 1.75
C HIS A 231 7.87 2.36 2.58
N GLY A 232 8.83 2.17 3.48
CA GLY A 232 8.79 1.14 4.52
C GLY A 232 8.16 1.63 5.83
N ASP A 233 8.42 0.88 6.90
CA ASP A 233 7.95 1.15 8.25
C ASP A 233 9.09 0.82 9.24
N PHE A 234 9.24 1.58 10.32
CA PHE A 234 10.24 1.29 11.33
C PHE A 234 10.02 -0.06 12.01
N MET A 235 8.79 -0.40 12.24
CA MET A 235 8.33 -1.68 12.82
C MET A 235 9.26 -2.24 13.92
N GLY A 236 9.68 -1.35 14.81
CA GLY A 236 10.53 -1.63 15.96
C GLY A 236 11.96 -1.12 15.87
N ASP A 237 12.45 -0.79 14.69
CA ASP A 237 13.77 -0.20 14.55
C ASP A 237 13.85 1.12 15.33
N TYR A 238 14.93 1.29 16.07
CA TYR A 238 15.16 2.46 16.96
C TYR A 238 14.05 2.67 18.00
N GLY A 239 13.32 1.62 18.36
CA GLY A 239 12.20 1.72 19.29
C GLY A 239 11.01 2.52 18.74
N LEU A 240 10.86 2.59 17.42
CA LEU A 240 9.81 3.33 16.72
C LEU A 240 8.89 2.40 15.93
N VAL A 241 7.69 2.89 15.64
CA VAL A 241 6.76 2.31 14.65
C VAL A 241 6.29 3.41 13.71
N GLU A 242 5.63 3.02 12.62
CA GLU A 242 5.21 3.94 11.56
C GLU A 242 6.41 4.52 10.79
N LYS A 243 6.25 5.70 10.24
CA LYS A 243 7.29 6.39 9.47
C LYS A 243 7.54 7.79 10.00
N LEU A 244 8.76 8.28 9.81
CA LEU A 244 9.16 9.66 9.99
C LEU A 244 9.60 10.26 8.65
N GLN A 245 9.76 11.58 8.61
CA GLN A 245 10.35 12.27 7.46
C GLN A 245 11.88 12.16 7.48
N CYS A 246 12.40 10.94 7.38
CA CYS A 246 13.83 10.68 7.39
C CYS A 246 14.23 9.62 6.36
N LEU A 247 15.52 9.58 6.04
CA LEU A 247 16.11 8.67 5.05
C LEU A 247 16.79 7.50 5.78
N GLU A 248 15.98 6.68 6.47
CA GLU A 248 16.45 5.46 7.09
C GLU A 248 16.21 4.24 6.19
N GLU A 249 17.08 3.24 6.33
CA GLU A 249 17.05 2.02 5.52
C GLU A 249 15.69 1.32 5.61
N SER A 250 15.13 1.20 6.81
CA SER A 250 13.81 0.61 7.05
C SER A 250 12.66 1.35 6.35
N LEU A 251 12.83 2.61 6.01
CA LEU A 251 11.83 3.41 5.30
C LEU A 251 12.09 3.52 3.81
N MET A 252 13.36 3.54 3.41
CA MET A 252 13.77 3.82 2.02
C MET A 252 13.94 2.56 1.18
N ARG A 253 14.32 1.44 1.82
CA ARG A 253 14.53 0.19 1.12
C ARG A 253 13.23 -0.58 0.98
N VAL A 254 12.55 -0.35 -0.13
CA VAL A 254 11.28 -1.00 -0.46
C VAL A 254 11.48 -2.13 -1.47
N PRO A 255 10.57 -3.11 -1.52
CA PRO A 255 10.63 -4.14 -2.54
C PRO A 255 10.36 -3.55 -3.93
N LEU A 256 11.07 -4.06 -4.95
CA LEU A 256 10.74 -3.81 -6.35
C LEU A 256 10.87 -5.11 -7.14
N PHE A 257 9.75 -5.57 -7.68
CA PHE A 257 9.70 -6.72 -8.58
C PHE A 257 9.14 -6.29 -9.92
N VAL A 258 9.80 -6.69 -11.00
CA VAL A 258 9.35 -6.44 -12.36
C VAL A 258 9.26 -7.77 -13.11
N LYS A 259 8.05 -8.13 -13.53
CA LYS A 259 7.84 -9.24 -14.47
C LYS A 259 7.68 -8.64 -15.86
N PRO A 260 8.61 -8.88 -16.79
CA PRO A 260 8.47 -8.43 -18.18
C PRO A 260 7.36 -9.22 -18.91
N PRO A 261 6.89 -8.73 -20.08
CA PRO A 261 5.87 -9.41 -20.87
C PRO A 261 6.54 -10.51 -21.73
N ILE A 262 7.15 -11.48 -21.05
CA ILE A 262 7.93 -12.57 -21.67
C ILE A 262 7.45 -13.88 -21.07
N LYS A 263 7.04 -14.79 -21.94
CA LYS A 263 6.67 -16.13 -21.53
C LYS A 263 7.86 -16.91 -20.98
N ASP A 264 7.63 -17.69 -19.94
CA ASP A 264 8.64 -18.54 -19.31
C ASP A 264 9.91 -17.76 -18.88
N PHE A 265 9.72 -16.48 -18.46
CA PHE A 265 10.82 -15.65 -17.96
C PHE A 265 11.43 -16.24 -16.69
N GLU A 266 12.73 -16.52 -16.74
CA GLU A 266 13.49 -16.93 -15.56
C GLU A 266 13.89 -15.68 -14.76
N GLY A 267 13.46 -15.61 -13.50
CA GLY A 267 13.73 -14.48 -12.63
C GLY A 267 15.22 -14.28 -12.38
N VAL A 268 15.65 -13.02 -12.41
CA VAL A 268 17.01 -12.61 -12.10
C VAL A 268 17.04 -11.64 -10.93
N HIS A 269 18.06 -11.72 -10.10
CA HIS A 269 18.28 -10.76 -9.03
C HIS A 269 19.25 -9.68 -9.51
N ILE A 270 18.75 -8.45 -9.62
CA ILE A 270 19.53 -7.27 -9.97
C ILE A 270 20.09 -6.67 -8.68
N LYS A 271 21.41 -6.37 -8.67
CA LYS A 271 22.12 -5.82 -7.51
C LYS A 271 22.39 -4.33 -7.64
N ASP A 272 22.09 -3.74 -8.79
CA ASP A 272 22.24 -2.31 -9.03
C ASP A 272 21.18 -1.53 -8.25
N ASP A 273 21.52 -0.33 -7.83
CA ASP A 273 20.60 0.57 -7.15
C ASP A 273 19.56 1.08 -8.14
N VAL A 274 18.29 0.95 -7.77
CA VAL A 274 17.13 1.43 -8.52
C VAL A 274 16.22 2.24 -7.59
N LEU A 275 15.47 3.16 -8.15
CA LEU A 275 14.61 4.07 -7.40
C LEU A 275 13.16 3.96 -7.88
N ASN A 276 12.19 4.25 -7.01
CA ASN A 276 10.78 4.29 -7.38
C ASN A 276 10.48 5.26 -8.55
N ILE A 277 11.30 6.29 -8.74
CA ILE A 277 11.15 7.22 -9.87
C ILE A 277 11.40 6.52 -11.22
N ASP A 278 12.18 5.45 -11.24
CA ASP A 278 12.48 4.69 -12.46
C ASP A 278 11.26 3.93 -12.98
N VAL A 279 10.28 3.62 -12.09
CA VAL A 279 9.03 2.96 -12.47
C VAL A 279 8.27 3.78 -13.52
N ALA A 280 8.17 5.09 -13.34
CA ALA A 280 7.47 5.95 -14.28
C ALA A 280 8.18 5.98 -15.65
N ALA A 281 9.51 6.03 -15.67
CA ALA A 281 10.31 5.96 -16.89
C ALA A 281 10.10 4.62 -17.61
N THR A 282 10.19 3.52 -16.87
CA THR A 282 9.99 2.16 -17.39
C THR A 282 8.59 1.97 -18.00
N CYS A 283 7.54 2.54 -17.39
CA CYS A 283 6.18 2.46 -17.93
C CYS A 283 5.99 3.28 -19.22
N MET A 284 6.87 4.23 -19.52
CA MET A 284 6.77 5.12 -20.68
C MET A 284 7.63 4.69 -21.88
N GLU A 285 8.53 3.72 -21.70
CA GLU A 285 9.34 3.13 -22.75
C GLU A 285 8.62 1.95 -23.43
#